data_d07290a2f938a095f13c208fee03158a
#
_entry.id   d07290a2f938a095f13c208fee03158a
#
_cell.length_a   1.000
_cell.length_b   1.000
_cell.length_c   1.000
_cell.angle_alpha   90.00
_cell.angle_beta   90.00
_cell.angle_gamma   90.00
#
_symmetry.space_group_name_H-M   'P 1'
#
loop_
_entity.id
_entity.type
_entity.pdbx_description
1 polymer ?
#
loop_
_entity_poly.entity_id
_entity_poly.type
_entity_poly.pdbx_seq_one_letter_code
_entity_poly.pdbx_strand_id
1 'polypeptide(L)'
;MSFTAQLLRGVRLTLLLWLLTVVVITLPLLGVARLVAPEAAAGSLLRRDGAVVGARLIGQPFGSARYLQGRPAGAPNLAASNPELSQRVAAAAKGWQRGGISQPAPDLLQDSASGVDPHLSLTAARQQLPRLARERQLPLEELERLLRQHREGPLGLQAIEPVVNVLGFNLALDALSVRAASSQPAP
;
A
#
# COMPACT_ATOMS: atom_id res chain seq x y z
N MET A 1 18.36 -53.54 2.44
CA MET A 1 17.68 -52.61 3.38
C MET A 1 16.25 -52.40 2.88
N SER A 2 15.27 -52.51 3.75
CA SER A 2 13.88 -52.32 3.32
C SER A 2 13.61 -50.86 2.92
N PHE A 3 12.72 -50.64 1.94
CA PHE A 3 12.30 -49.32 1.50
C PHE A 3 11.80 -48.46 2.67
N THR A 4 11.04 -49.03 3.58
CA THR A 4 10.54 -48.35 4.78
C THR A 4 11.65 -47.84 5.69
N ALA A 5 12.75 -48.59 5.86
CA ALA A 5 13.89 -48.15 6.67
C ALA A 5 14.64 -46.98 6.00
N GLN A 6 14.76 -46.94 4.69
CA GLN A 6 15.37 -45.84 3.93
C GLN A 6 14.48 -44.59 3.99
N LEU A 7 13.17 -44.75 3.81
CA LEU A 7 12.22 -43.66 3.92
C LEU A 7 12.27 -42.99 5.31
N LEU A 8 12.24 -43.80 6.37
CA LEU A 8 12.29 -43.28 7.74
C LEU A 8 13.61 -42.54 8.05
N ARG A 9 14.75 -43.02 7.53
CA ARG A 9 16.03 -42.30 7.63
C ARG A 9 16.00 -40.99 6.87
N GLY A 10 15.46 -40.98 5.65
CA GLY A 10 15.29 -39.76 4.85
C GLY A 10 14.45 -38.73 5.56
N VAL A 11 13.29 -39.12 6.09
CA VAL A 11 12.40 -38.22 6.85
C VAL A 11 13.12 -37.66 8.10
N ARG A 12 13.78 -38.50 8.88
CA ARG A 12 14.53 -38.03 10.06
C ARG A 12 15.63 -37.04 9.69
N LEU A 13 16.40 -37.34 8.65
CA LEU A 13 17.46 -36.44 8.19
C LEU A 13 16.90 -35.09 7.71
N THR A 14 15.83 -35.14 6.94
CA THR A 14 15.15 -33.90 6.45
C THR A 14 14.69 -33.05 7.63
N LEU A 15 14.02 -33.67 8.63
CA LEU A 15 13.55 -32.94 9.81
C LEU A 15 14.69 -32.33 10.64
N LEU A 16 15.79 -33.11 10.81
CA LEU A 16 16.97 -32.61 11.52
C LEU A 16 17.63 -31.44 10.79
N LEU A 17 17.82 -31.55 9.48
CA LEU A 17 18.41 -30.49 8.68
C LEU A 17 17.50 -29.24 8.66
N TRP A 18 16.17 -29.42 8.55
CA TRP A 18 15.22 -28.34 8.63
C TRP A 18 15.27 -27.62 9.99
N LEU A 19 15.25 -28.39 11.10
CA LEU A 19 15.37 -27.84 12.45
C LEU A 19 16.69 -27.08 12.63
N LEU A 20 17.79 -27.67 12.17
CA LEU A 20 19.13 -27.05 12.23
C LEU A 20 19.14 -25.72 11.46
N THR A 21 18.57 -25.68 10.27
CA THR A 21 18.46 -24.46 9.46
C THR A 21 17.65 -23.39 10.18
N VAL A 22 16.52 -23.74 10.78
CA VAL A 22 15.70 -22.80 11.55
C VAL A 22 16.46 -22.23 12.73
N VAL A 23 17.10 -23.09 13.53
CA VAL A 23 17.78 -22.67 14.76
C VAL A 23 19.07 -21.88 14.46
N VAL A 24 19.88 -22.32 13.51
CA VAL A 24 21.22 -21.75 13.27
C VAL A 24 21.20 -20.58 12.29
N ILE A 25 20.22 -20.52 11.38
CA ILE A 25 20.14 -19.48 10.36
C ILE A 25 18.95 -18.56 10.61
N THR A 26 17.73 -19.10 10.62
CA THR A 26 16.52 -18.28 10.62
C THR A 26 16.35 -17.48 11.91
N LEU A 27 16.52 -18.10 13.08
CA LEU A 27 16.36 -17.40 14.36
C LEU A 27 17.43 -16.33 14.59
N PRO A 28 18.74 -16.56 14.33
CA PRO A 28 19.74 -15.51 14.44
C PRO A 28 19.51 -14.37 13.46
N LEU A 29 19.15 -14.65 12.18
CA LEU A 29 18.83 -13.60 11.20
C LEU A 29 17.63 -12.78 11.63
N LEU A 30 16.57 -13.41 12.17
CA LEU A 30 15.43 -12.69 12.72
C LEU A 30 15.83 -11.81 13.91
N GLY A 31 16.72 -12.31 14.78
CA GLY A 31 17.29 -11.53 15.87
C GLY A 31 18.04 -10.30 15.38
N VAL A 32 18.91 -10.45 14.40
CA VAL A 32 19.62 -9.33 13.75
C VAL A 32 18.65 -8.35 13.09
N ALA A 33 17.66 -8.86 12.35
CA ALA A 33 16.65 -7.99 11.71
C ALA A 33 15.88 -7.15 12.73
N ARG A 34 15.52 -7.73 13.88
CA ARG A 34 14.84 -6.99 14.96
C ARG A 34 15.72 -5.94 15.63
N LEU A 35 17.03 -6.14 15.65
CA LEU A 35 17.98 -5.15 16.20
C LEU A 35 18.27 -4.02 15.21
N VAL A 36 18.45 -4.36 13.93
CA VAL A 36 18.86 -3.40 12.89
C VAL A 36 17.67 -2.64 12.31
N ALA A 37 16.53 -3.33 12.12
CA ALA A 37 15.34 -2.76 11.49
C ALA A 37 14.05 -3.23 12.19
N PRO A 38 13.81 -2.84 13.45
CA PRO A 38 12.72 -3.35 14.28
C PRO A 38 11.34 -3.13 13.66
N GLU A 39 11.09 -1.97 13.06
CA GLU A 39 9.82 -1.67 12.40
C GLU A 39 9.56 -2.58 11.20
N ALA A 40 10.56 -2.77 10.33
CA ALA A 40 10.44 -3.66 9.18
C ALA A 40 10.26 -5.12 9.61
N ALA A 41 11.03 -5.56 10.61
CA ALA A 41 10.92 -6.92 11.17
C ALA A 41 9.56 -7.17 11.86
N ALA A 42 8.87 -6.12 12.31
CA ALA A 42 7.51 -6.20 12.88
C ALA A 42 6.40 -6.00 11.83
N GLY A 43 6.74 -5.97 10.52
CA GLY A 43 5.75 -5.83 9.44
C GLY A 43 5.40 -4.39 9.09
N SER A 44 6.22 -3.41 9.48
CA SER A 44 6.01 -1.97 9.19
C SER A 44 4.60 -1.49 9.57
N LEU A 45 4.13 -1.91 10.73
CA LEU A 45 2.80 -1.57 11.23
C LEU A 45 2.73 -0.10 11.64
N LEU A 46 1.72 0.61 11.14
CA LEU A 46 1.40 1.96 11.54
C LEU A 46 0.38 1.94 12.68
N ARG A 47 0.63 2.78 13.69
CA ARG A 47 -0.22 2.90 14.88
C ARG A 47 -0.74 4.32 15.02
N ARG A 48 -1.97 4.43 15.49
CA ARG A 48 -2.61 5.69 15.89
C ARG A 48 -3.30 5.46 17.22
N ASP A 49 -3.02 6.30 18.20
CA ASP A 49 -3.60 6.20 19.56
C ASP A 49 -3.43 4.80 20.17
N GLY A 50 -2.25 4.17 19.93
CA GLY A 50 -1.93 2.83 20.42
C GLY A 50 -2.53 1.67 19.61
N ALA A 51 -3.53 1.90 18.75
CA ALA A 51 -4.14 0.89 17.88
C ALA A 51 -3.39 0.75 16.56
N VAL A 52 -3.29 -0.48 16.04
CA VAL A 52 -2.77 -0.72 14.69
C VAL A 52 -3.83 -0.29 13.69
N VAL A 53 -3.47 0.64 12.81
CA VAL A 53 -4.35 1.16 11.75
C VAL A 53 -4.03 0.58 10.36
N GLY A 54 -2.90 -0.09 10.23
CA GLY A 54 -2.52 -0.76 9.00
C GLY A 54 -1.03 -1.05 8.90
N ALA A 55 -0.61 -1.58 7.76
CA ALA A 55 0.79 -1.84 7.43
C ALA A 55 1.23 -0.92 6.28
N ARG A 56 2.37 -0.24 6.46
CA ARG A 56 2.89 0.73 5.47
C ARG A 56 3.15 0.10 4.09
N LEU A 57 3.56 -1.17 4.09
CA LEU A 57 3.98 -1.88 2.88
C LEU A 57 2.87 -2.70 2.22
N ILE A 58 1.63 -2.58 2.69
CA ILE A 58 0.50 -3.34 2.15
C ILE A 58 -0.63 -2.37 1.80
N GLY A 59 -1.06 -2.38 0.54
CA GLY A 59 -2.19 -1.63 0.06
C GLY A 59 -3.48 -2.06 0.76
N GLN A 60 -4.28 -1.07 1.15
CA GLN A 60 -5.53 -1.26 1.90
C GLN A 60 -6.66 -0.47 1.24
N PRO A 61 -7.87 -1.03 1.15
CA PRO A 61 -9.01 -0.32 0.62
C PRO A 61 -9.51 0.73 1.61
N PHE A 62 -9.82 1.92 1.10
CA PHE A 62 -10.47 2.99 1.85
C PHE A 62 -11.90 3.17 1.34
N GLY A 63 -12.90 2.85 2.17
CA GLY A 63 -14.31 2.86 1.76
C GLY A 63 -14.97 4.24 1.71
N SER A 64 -14.30 5.31 2.16
CA SER A 64 -14.87 6.66 2.21
C SER A 64 -14.30 7.58 1.15
N ALA A 65 -15.15 8.41 0.54
CA ALA A 65 -14.75 9.46 -0.39
C ALA A 65 -13.82 10.53 0.23
N ARG A 66 -13.75 10.59 1.54
CA ARG A 66 -12.87 11.48 2.31
C ARG A 66 -11.40 11.07 2.31
N TYR A 67 -11.07 9.89 1.76
CA TYR A 67 -9.71 9.36 1.70
C TYR A 67 -9.19 9.23 0.28
N LEU A 68 -7.87 9.34 0.14
CA LEU A 68 -7.18 8.97 -1.08
C LEU A 68 -7.39 7.47 -1.32
N GLN A 69 -7.91 7.14 -2.48
CA GLN A 69 -8.12 5.74 -2.90
C GLN A 69 -6.85 5.23 -3.56
N GLY A 70 -6.44 4.02 -3.21
CA GLY A 70 -5.33 3.32 -3.85
C GLY A 70 -5.72 2.68 -5.19
N ARG A 71 -4.86 1.77 -5.66
CA ARG A 71 -5.16 0.93 -6.82
C ARG A 71 -6.39 0.06 -6.56
N PRO A 72 -7.14 -0.32 -7.60
CA PRO A 72 -8.21 -1.30 -7.44
C PRO A 72 -7.70 -2.58 -6.78
N ALA A 73 -8.50 -3.18 -5.91
CA ALA A 73 -8.23 -4.50 -5.36
C ALA A 73 -8.84 -5.56 -6.28
N GLY A 74 -8.08 -6.57 -6.66
CA GLY A 74 -8.56 -7.61 -7.53
C GLY A 74 -7.65 -8.83 -7.58
N ALA A 75 -7.98 -9.79 -8.45
CA ALA A 75 -7.09 -10.89 -8.78
C ALA A 75 -6.02 -10.37 -9.75
N PRO A 76 -4.76 -10.24 -9.33
CA PRO A 76 -3.70 -9.83 -10.23
C PRO A 76 -3.47 -10.89 -11.32
N ASN A 77 -2.78 -10.51 -12.39
CA ASN A 77 -2.29 -11.43 -13.44
C ASN A 77 -3.35 -11.96 -14.43
N LEU A 78 -4.37 -11.18 -14.74
CA LEU A 78 -5.16 -11.45 -15.93
C LEU A 78 -4.31 -11.22 -17.18
N ALA A 79 -4.32 -12.19 -18.11
CA ALA A 79 -3.65 -12.03 -19.39
C ALA A 79 -4.21 -10.84 -20.16
N ALA A 80 -3.38 -10.14 -20.92
CA ALA A 80 -3.80 -8.99 -21.74
C ALA A 80 -4.93 -9.34 -22.73
N SER A 81 -5.00 -10.60 -23.15
CA SER A 81 -6.04 -11.15 -24.03
C SER A 81 -7.33 -11.54 -23.29
N ASN A 82 -7.33 -11.50 -21.95
CA ASN A 82 -8.52 -11.88 -21.19
C ASN A 82 -9.57 -10.76 -21.25
N PRO A 83 -10.79 -11.03 -21.76
CA PRO A 83 -11.85 -10.02 -21.87
C PRO A 83 -12.28 -9.45 -20.52
N GLU A 84 -12.09 -10.17 -19.41
CA GLU A 84 -12.37 -9.70 -18.06
C GLU A 84 -11.49 -8.51 -17.69
N LEU A 85 -10.23 -8.47 -18.12
CA LEU A 85 -9.34 -7.32 -17.86
C LEU A 85 -9.91 -6.05 -18.49
N SER A 86 -10.30 -6.10 -19.76
CA SER A 86 -10.86 -4.93 -20.45
C SER A 86 -12.18 -4.46 -19.83
N GLN A 87 -13.02 -5.40 -19.38
CA GLN A 87 -14.27 -5.08 -18.69
C GLN A 87 -14.02 -4.39 -17.33
N ARG A 88 -13.07 -4.87 -16.55
CA ARG A 88 -12.68 -4.26 -15.26
C ARG A 88 -12.14 -2.85 -15.46
N VAL A 89 -11.22 -2.67 -16.40
CA VAL A 89 -10.65 -1.35 -16.73
C VAL A 89 -11.76 -0.39 -17.17
N ALA A 90 -12.67 -0.82 -18.06
CA ALA A 90 -13.79 0.01 -18.50
C ALA A 90 -14.75 0.36 -17.37
N ALA A 91 -15.03 -0.57 -16.45
CA ALA A 91 -15.87 -0.32 -15.28
C ALA A 91 -15.22 0.67 -14.31
N ALA A 92 -13.92 0.52 -14.02
CA ALA A 92 -13.16 1.45 -13.20
C ALA A 92 -13.13 2.85 -13.82
N ALA A 93 -12.87 2.96 -15.13
CA ALA A 93 -12.87 4.23 -15.84
C ALA A 93 -14.22 4.96 -15.73
N LYS A 94 -15.33 4.25 -15.97
CA LYS A 94 -16.68 4.81 -15.80
C LYS A 94 -16.96 5.26 -14.37
N GLY A 95 -16.44 4.53 -13.37
CA GLY A 95 -16.54 4.90 -11.95
C GLY A 95 -15.86 6.25 -11.68
N TRP A 96 -14.62 6.40 -12.11
CA TRP A 96 -13.85 7.61 -11.93
C TRP A 96 -14.39 8.80 -12.72
N GLN A 97 -14.87 8.57 -13.94
CA GLN A 97 -15.52 9.62 -14.77
C GLN A 97 -16.77 10.19 -14.09
N ARG A 98 -17.62 9.32 -13.50
CA ARG A 98 -18.75 9.77 -12.68
C ARG A 98 -18.32 10.58 -11.46
N GLY A 99 -17.14 10.26 -10.91
CA GLY A 99 -16.51 11.00 -9.82
C GLY A 99 -15.82 12.32 -10.25
N GLY A 100 -15.86 12.69 -11.55
CA GLY A 100 -15.31 13.93 -12.08
C GLY A 100 -13.88 13.82 -12.63
N ILE A 101 -13.32 12.62 -12.75
CA ILE A 101 -11.99 12.40 -13.37
C ILE A 101 -12.23 11.88 -14.79
N SER A 102 -12.17 12.76 -15.78
CA SER A 102 -12.47 12.43 -17.18
C SER A 102 -11.48 11.45 -17.81
N GLN A 103 -10.21 11.58 -17.48
CA GLN A 103 -9.10 10.73 -17.93
C GLN A 103 -8.33 10.16 -16.73
N PRO A 104 -8.83 9.08 -16.12
CA PRO A 104 -8.17 8.49 -14.95
C PRO A 104 -6.79 7.96 -15.30
N ALA A 105 -5.82 8.20 -14.42
CA ALA A 105 -4.48 7.63 -14.56
C ALA A 105 -4.53 6.09 -14.52
N PRO A 106 -3.58 5.40 -15.18
CA PRO A 106 -3.56 3.93 -15.26
C PRO A 106 -3.65 3.23 -13.89
N ASP A 107 -3.02 3.81 -12.87
CA ASP A 107 -3.06 3.31 -11.50
C ASP A 107 -4.44 3.25 -10.87
N LEU A 108 -5.37 4.07 -11.36
CA LEU A 108 -6.76 4.07 -10.91
C LEU A 108 -7.62 3.04 -11.64
N LEU A 109 -7.09 2.44 -12.70
CA LEU A 109 -7.82 1.55 -13.59
C LEU A 109 -7.42 0.09 -13.44
N GLN A 110 -6.20 -0.18 -12.99
CA GLN A 110 -5.61 -1.52 -12.96
C GLN A 110 -5.08 -1.87 -11.58
N ASP A 111 -5.26 -3.13 -11.23
CA ASP A 111 -4.65 -3.73 -10.05
C ASP A 111 -3.12 -3.66 -10.15
N SER A 112 -2.43 -3.71 -9.03
CA SER A 112 -0.99 -3.92 -9.03
C SER A 112 -0.65 -5.38 -9.33
N ALA A 113 0.55 -5.65 -9.84
CA ALA A 113 1.01 -7.02 -10.10
C ALA A 113 1.06 -7.88 -8.82
N SER A 114 1.30 -7.27 -7.67
CA SER A 114 1.25 -7.95 -6.37
C SER A 114 -0.16 -8.04 -5.77
N GLY A 115 -1.12 -7.25 -6.27
CA GLY A 115 -2.45 -7.08 -5.70
C GLY A 115 -2.51 -6.31 -4.38
N VAL A 116 -1.36 -5.90 -3.84
CA VAL A 116 -1.23 -5.27 -2.52
C VAL A 116 -0.27 -4.08 -2.49
N ASP A 117 0.06 -3.49 -3.64
CA ASP A 117 0.93 -2.31 -3.70
C ASP A 117 0.31 -1.13 -2.92
N PRO A 118 0.99 -0.59 -1.91
CA PRO A 118 0.50 0.53 -1.10
C PRO A 118 0.68 1.89 -1.78
N HIS A 119 1.33 1.94 -2.95
CA HIS A 119 1.70 3.17 -3.60
C HIS A 119 0.78 3.53 -4.77
N LEU A 120 0.68 4.82 -4.99
CA LEU A 120 -0.04 5.42 -6.11
C LEU A 120 0.87 6.46 -6.78
N SER A 121 0.84 6.58 -8.12
CA SER A 121 1.57 7.64 -8.81
C SER A 121 1.09 9.03 -8.36
N LEU A 122 1.97 10.03 -8.42
CA LEU A 122 1.57 11.40 -8.08
C LEU A 122 0.46 11.91 -9.00
N THR A 123 0.48 11.52 -10.26
CA THR A 123 -0.58 11.86 -11.22
C THR A 123 -1.92 11.34 -10.76
N ALA A 124 -2.01 10.06 -10.40
CA ALA A 124 -3.24 9.43 -9.92
C ALA A 124 -3.72 10.01 -8.58
N ALA A 125 -2.78 10.33 -7.68
CA ALA A 125 -3.10 10.97 -6.41
C ALA A 125 -3.63 12.40 -6.62
N ARG A 126 -2.95 13.20 -7.45
CA ARG A 126 -3.33 14.58 -7.75
C ARG A 126 -4.72 14.67 -8.36
N GLN A 127 -5.10 13.76 -9.24
CA GLN A 127 -6.44 13.72 -9.81
C GLN A 127 -7.56 13.58 -8.77
N GLN A 128 -7.27 13.05 -7.59
CA GLN A 128 -8.24 12.86 -6.51
C GLN A 128 -8.32 14.07 -5.56
N LEU A 129 -7.35 15.00 -5.58
CA LEU A 129 -7.30 16.12 -4.63
C LEU A 129 -8.53 17.03 -4.68
N PRO A 130 -9.14 17.37 -5.85
CA PRO A 130 -10.35 18.20 -5.88
C PRO A 130 -11.52 17.57 -5.13
N ARG A 131 -11.66 16.25 -5.19
CA ARG A 131 -12.65 15.50 -4.41
C ARG A 131 -12.35 15.60 -2.92
N LEU A 132 -11.10 15.35 -2.53
CA LEU A 132 -10.67 15.40 -1.12
C LEU A 132 -10.85 16.81 -0.53
N ALA A 133 -10.56 17.85 -1.29
CA ALA A 133 -10.75 19.25 -0.89
C ALA A 133 -12.22 19.51 -0.52
N ARG A 134 -13.16 19.09 -1.36
CA ARG A 134 -14.61 19.22 -1.11
C ARG A 134 -15.05 18.41 0.11
N GLU A 135 -14.68 17.13 0.16
CA GLU A 135 -15.12 16.20 1.21
C GLU A 135 -14.55 16.53 2.59
N ARG A 136 -13.39 17.17 2.64
CA ARG A 136 -12.71 17.57 3.88
C ARG A 136 -12.86 19.05 4.20
N GLN A 137 -13.41 19.85 3.28
CA GLN A 137 -13.49 21.31 3.41
C GLN A 137 -12.11 21.96 3.65
N LEU A 138 -11.09 21.44 2.94
CA LEU A 138 -9.72 21.92 3.01
C LEU A 138 -9.36 22.65 1.70
N PRO A 139 -8.50 23.70 1.76
CA PRO A 139 -7.96 24.33 0.57
C PRO A 139 -7.17 23.34 -0.29
N LEU A 140 -7.38 23.38 -1.61
CA LEU A 140 -6.66 22.50 -2.54
C LEU A 140 -5.13 22.66 -2.44
N GLU A 141 -4.67 23.89 -2.21
CA GLU A 141 -3.25 24.22 -2.06
C GLU A 141 -2.61 23.51 -0.86
N GLU A 142 -3.35 23.33 0.24
CA GLU A 142 -2.87 22.59 1.39
C GLU A 142 -2.73 21.09 1.09
N LEU A 143 -3.66 20.53 0.34
CA LEU A 143 -3.60 19.14 -0.10
C LEU A 143 -2.45 18.93 -1.10
N GLU A 144 -2.22 19.88 -2.01
CA GLU A 144 -1.07 19.86 -2.92
C GLU A 144 0.26 19.94 -2.15
N ARG A 145 0.33 20.76 -1.10
CA ARG A 145 1.50 20.82 -0.22
C ARG A 145 1.72 19.51 0.51
N LEU A 146 0.65 18.94 1.08
CA LEU A 146 0.70 17.64 1.76
C LEU A 146 1.17 16.53 0.81
N LEU A 147 0.65 16.50 -0.41
CA LEU A 147 1.06 15.53 -1.42
C LEU A 147 2.56 15.65 -1.75
N ARG A 148 3.07 16.88 -1.91
CA ARG A 148 4.51 17.09 -2.15
C ARG A 148 5.37 16.64 -0.99
N GLN A 149 4.93 16.81 0.25
CA GLN A 149 5.67 16.37 1.46
C GLN A 149 5.71 14.85 1.62
N HIS A 150 4.69 14.15 1.12
CA HIS A 150 4.59 12.68 1.19
C HIS A 150 5.01 11.98 -0.10
N ARG A 151 5.67 12.71 -0.99
CA ARG A 151 6.23 12.18 -2.21
C ARG A 151 7.37 11.22 -1.87
N GLU A 152 7.28 9.99 -2.33
CA GLU A 152 8.34 8.99 -2.28
C GLU A 152 8.87 8.77 -3.71
N GLY A 153 10.17 8.55 -3.84
CA GLY A 153 10.79 8.25 -5.13
C GLY A 153 12.22 7.79 -4.95
N PRO A 154 12.77 7.04 -5.90
CA PRO A 154 14.15 6.61 -5.85
C PRO A 154 15.06 7.84 -5.95
N LEU A 155 15.93 8.00 -4.97
CA LEU A 155 16.95 9.05 -4.95
C LEU A 155 17.84 8.93 -6.21
N GLY A 156 17.81 9.95 -7.05
CA GLY A 156 18.71 10.06 -8.20
C GLY A 156 18.21 9.47 -9.53
N LEU A 157 17.08 8.81 -9.60
CA LEU A 157 16.49 8.31 -10.83
C LEU A 157 15.32 9.22 -11.29
N GLN A 158 15.65 10.25 -12.07
CA GLN A 158 14.65 11.20 -12.61
C GLN A 158 13.70 10.57 -13.63
N ALA A 159 13.96 9.35 -14.07
CA ALA A 159 13.17 8.65 -15.10
C ALA A 159 11.92 7.94 -14.57
N ILE A 160 11.76 7.85 -13.26
CA ILE A 160 10.62 7.14 -12.64
C ILE A 160 9.71 8.18 -11.98
N GLU A 161 8.42 8.13 -12.31
CA GLU A 161 7.43 8.99 -11.69
C GLU A 161 7.41 8.76 -10.17
N PRO A 162 7.50 9.83 -9.35
CA PRO A 162 7.39 9.70 -7.91
C PRO A 162 6.02 9.13 -7.52
N VAL A 163 6.00 8.42 -6.39
CA VAL A 163 4.81 7.79 -5.85
C VAL A 163 4.45 8.36 -4.48
N VAL A 164 3.29 8.04 -3.98
CA VAL A 164 2.85 8.34 -2.62
C VAL A 164 2.31 7.09 -1.95
N ASN A 165 2.70 6.85 -0.72
CA ASN A 165 2.11 5.80 0.11
C ASN A 165 0.71 6.24 0.55
N VAL A 166 -0.31 5.50 0.12
CA VAL A 166 -1.72 5.87 0.31
C VAL A 166 -2.10 5.93 1.79
N LEU A 167 -1.70 4.93 2.59
CA LEU A 167 -1.98 4.91 4.02
C LEU A 167 -1.28 6.06 4.75
N GLY A 168 0.00 6.28 4.47
CA GLY A 168 0.78 7.38 5.06
C GLY A 168 0.16 8.75 4.76
N PHE A 169 -0.23 8.97 3.50
CA PHE A 169 -0.93 10.20 3.10
C PHE A 169 -2.27 10.37 3.82
N ASN A 170 -3.08 9.33 3.92
CA ASN A 170 -4.38 9.39 4.57
C ASN A 170 -4.29 9.68 6.08
N LEU A 171 -3.27 9.15 6.75
CA LEU A 171 -3.00 9.48 8.17
C LEU A 171 -2.60 10.94 8.34
N ALA A 172 -1.77 11.46 7.44
CA ALA A 172 -1.37 12.86 7.46
C ALA A 172 -2.55 13.80 7.11
N LEU A 173 -3.42 13.37 6.20
CA LEU A 173 -4.66 14.07 5.84
C LEU A 173 -5.62 14.19 7.05
N ASP A 174 -5.74 13.13 7.84
CA ASP A 174 -6.52 13.17 9.08
C ASP A 174 -5.93 14.16 10.09
N ALA A 175 -4.61 14.13 10.29
CA ALA A 175 -3.93 15.08 11.18
C ALA A 175 -4.10 16.54 10.71
N LEU A 176 -4.06 16.79 9.39
CA LEU A 176 -4.33 18.11 8.82
C LEU A 176 -5.75 18.57 9.11
N SER A 177 -6.74 17.70 8.93
CA SER A 177 -8.15 18.02 9.19
C SER A 177 -8.42 18.38 10.65
N VAL A 178 -7.79 17.69 11.60
CA VAL A 178 -7.91 18.00 13.03
C VAL A 178 -7.32 19.38 13.35
N ARG A 179 -6.15 19.71 12.78
CA ARG A 179 -5.52 21.03 12.96
C ARG A 179 -6.38 22.15 12.40
N ALA A 180 -6.95 21.96 11.20
CA ALA A 180 -7.83 22.94 10.59
C ALA A 180 -9.10 23.20 11.44
N ALA A 181 -9.68 22.15 12.01
CA ALA A 181 -10.83 22.28 12.91
C ALA A 181 -10.49 23.02 14.21
N SER A 182 -9.31 22.80 14.78
CA SER A 182 -8.87 23.47 16.00
C SER A 182 -8.43 24.93 15.81
N SER A 183 -8.16 25.35 14.58
CA SER A 183 -7.77 26.72 14.24
C SER A 183 -8.95 27.62 13.85
N GLN A 184 -10.17 27.07 13.70
CA GLN A 184 -11.38 27.87 13.53
C GLN A 184 -11.83 28.41 14.89
N PRO A 185 -11.98 29.75 15.07
CA PRO A 185 -12.55 30.29 16.30
C PRO A 185 -13.96 29.73 16.51
N ALA A 186 -14.27 29.40 17.74
CA ALA A 186 -15.65 29.01 18.11
C ALA A 186 -16.62 30.13 17.74
N PRO A 187 -17.82 29.79 17.24
CA PRO A 187 -18.83 30.76 16.83
C PRO A 187 -19.30 31.64 17.98
#